data_ef0dba508adaff4e6d80284aeabdf39c
#
_entry.id   ef0dba508adaff4e6d80284aeabdf39c
#
_cell.length_a   1.000
_cell.length_b   1.000
_cell.length_c   1.000
_cell.angle_alpha   90.00
_cell.angle_beta   90.00
_cell.angle_gamma   90.00
#
_symmetry.space_group_name_H-M   'P 1'
#
loop_
_entity.id
_entity.type
_entity.pdbx_description
1 polymer ?
#
loop_
_entity_poly.entity_id
_entity_poly.type
_entity_poly.pdbx_seq_one_letter_code
_entity_poly.pdbx_strand_id
1 'polypeptide(L)'
;FFSRINLINSKFLCKKSKNDIIPNILYFISFFILIFLLPVIVFFISLKLNKVKFNPVLVLNAFGLTSGKWKLGLVLALIGIIVAPIISKSGIEKTGKFYPFSKSSLKNFKYFFIFELFYFLFYYFAWEFIFRGYMLKYLLACSGYSIQGIIISISIQTIISTIYHIGHPFEEILGAFAGGFIFGIIALLTGSFLYTWLIHAALGIATDTFVYLEQKKINI
;
A
#
# COMPACT_ATOMS: atom_id res chain seq x y z
N PHE A 1 13.24 -3.63 -10.36
CA PHE A 1 12.79 -3.01 -11.62
C PHE A 1 12.00 -1.70 -11.35
N PHE A 2 11.02 -1.72 -10.45
CA PHE A 2 10.22 -0.53 -10.09
C PHE A 2 11.02 0.51 -9.28
N SER A 3 11.94 0.10 -8.41
CA SER A 3 12.84 1.04 -7.73
C SER A 3 13.76 1.79 -8.71
N ARG A 4 14.17 1.14 -9.80
CA ARG A 4 14.91 1.80 -10.89
C ARG A 4 14.02 2.71 -11.74
N ILE A 5 12.74 2.35 -11.95
CA ILE A 5 11.77 3.24 -12.63
C ILE A 5 11.49 4.47 -11.76
N ASN A 6 11.37 4.32 -10.44
CA ASN A 6 11.26 5.45 -9.50
C ASN A 6 12.52 6.32 -9.53
N LEU A 7 13.72 5.73 -9.58
CA LEU A 7 14.98 6.44 -9.71
C LEU A 7 15.12 7.12 -11.10
N ILE A 8 14.62 6.50 -12.16
CA ILE A 8 14.63 7.07 -13.52
C ILE A 8 13.62 8.22 -13.61
N ASN A 9 12.39 8.03 -13.12
CA ASN A 9 11.37 9.09 -13.12
C ASN A 9 11.73 10.22 -12.15
N SER A 10 12.25 9.93 -10.96
CA SER A 10 12.73 10.97 -10.05
C SER A 10 13.94 11.69 -10.62
N LYS A 11 14.90 11.02 -11.26
CA LYS A 11 16.04 11.67 -11.92
C LYS A 11 15.62 12.48 -13.13
N PHE A 12 14.64 12.03 -13.91
CA PHE A 12 14.17 12.76 -15.08
C PHE A 12 13.34 14.00 -14.70
N LEU A 13 12.50 13.89 -13.68
CA LEU A 13 11.69 15.00 -13.16
C LEU A 13 12.48 15.91 -12.21
N CYS A 14 13.44 15.35 -11.44
CA CYS A 14 14.27 16.10 -10.48
C CYS A 14 15.43 16.90 -11.10
N LYS A 15 15.75 16.70 -12.37
CA LYS A 15 16.86 17.42 -13.03
C LYS A 15 16.69 18.96 -13.02
N LYS A 16 15.52 19.47 -12.64
CA LYS A 16 15.18 20.91 -12.57
C LYS A 16 14.77 21.44 -11.19
N SER A 17 14.52 20.60 -10.20
CA SER A 17 14.00 21.07 -8.90
C SER A 17 14.88 20.61 -7.73
N LYS A 18 15.32 21.57 -6.90
CA LYS A 18 15.92 21.30 -5.57
C LYS A 18 14.93 20.68 -4.57
N ASN A 19 13.67 20.46 -4.99
CA ASN A 19 12.59 19.93 -4.17
C ASN A 19 11.99 18.70 -4.86
N ASP A 20 12.12 17.54 -4.26
CA ASP A 20 11.65 16.25 -4.77
C ASP A 20 10.23 15.87 -4.26
N ILE A 21 9.55 16.72 -3.50
CA ILE A 21 8.20 16.45 -3.00
C ILE A 21 7.19 16.36 -4.15
N ILE A 22 7.18 17.36 -5.04
CA ILE A 22 6.23 17.40 -6.16
C ILE A 22 6.35 16.16 -7.06
N PRO A 23 7.54 15.75 -7.52
CA PRO A 23 7.70 14.51 -8.27
C PRO A 23 7.16 13.28 -7.55
N ASN A 24 7.37 13.14 -6.24
CA ASN A 24 6.85 12.01 -5.47
C ASN A 24 5.32 12.06 -5.35
N ILE A 25 4.74 13.21 -5.10
CA ILE A 25 3.27 13.39 -5.07
C ILE A 25 2.67 13.01 -6.42
N LEU A 26 3.22 13.49 -7.53
CA LEU A 26 2.76 13.14 -8.87
C LEU A 26 2.88 11.64 -9.14
N TYR A 27 3.95 11.00 -8.63
CA TYR A 27 4.09 9.55 -8.70
C TYR A 27 2.96 8.83 -7.94
N PHE A 28 2.64 9.25 -6.70
CA PHE A 28 1.56 8.64 -5.91
C PHE A 28 0.19 8.79 -6.60
N ILE A 29 -0.09 9.98 -7.14
CA ILE A 29 -1.32 10.23 -7.90
C ILE A 29 -1.37 9.37 -9.17
N SER A 30 -0.27 9.31 -9.92
CA SER A 30 -0.20 8.49 -11.13
C SER A 30 -0.36 7.01 -10.83
N PHE A 31 0.25 6.53 -9.74
CA PHE A 31 0.09 5.17 -9.26
C PHE A 31 -1.37 4.86 -8.91
N PHE A 32 -2.05 5.77 -8.20
CA PHE A 32 -3.47 5.64 -7.87
C PHE A 32 -4.35 5.61 -9.14
N ILE A 33 -4.09 6.49 -10.10
CA ILE A 33 -4.84 6.52 -11.35
C ILE A 33 -4.68 5.20 -12.12
N LEU A 34 -3.46 4.71 -12.26
CA LEU A 34 -3.16 3.52 -13.06
C LEU A 34 -3.60 2.22 -12.36
N ILE A 35 -3.44 2.13 -11.04
CA ILE A 35 -3.61 0.88 -10.29
C ILE A 35 -5.02 0.77 -9.68
N PHE A 36 -5.67 1.89 -9.39
CA PHE A 36 -7.03 1.90 -8.85
C PHE A 36 -8.07 2.39 -9.85
N LEU A 37 -7.96 3.63 -10.33
CA LEU A 37 -9.01 4.22 -11.16
C LEU A 37 -9.17 3.52 -12.51
N LEU A 38 -8.07 3.25 -13.20
CA LEU A 38 -8.13 2.61 -14.53
C LEU A 38 -8.77 1.22 -14.48
N PRO A 39 -8.38 0.28 -13.60
CA PRO A 39 -9.06 -1.01 -13.46
C PRO A 39 -10.55 -0.88 -13.13
N VAL A 40 -10.90 0.06 -12.25
CA VAL A 40 -12.31 0.31 -11.90
C VAL A 40 -13.08 0.82 -13.11
N ILE A 41 -12.55 1.75 -13.88
CA ILE A 41 -13.19 2.28 -15.11
C ILE A 41 -13.34 1.15 -16.14
N VAL A 42 -12.31 0.36 -16.39
CA VAL A 42 -12.35 -0.77 -17.33
C VAL A 42 -13.40 -1.79 -16.91
N PHE A 43 -13.51 -2.07 -15.62
CA PHE A 43 -14.54 -2.95 -15.08
C PHE A 43 -15.97 -2.42 -15.38
N PHE A 44 -16.22 -1.13 -15.15
CA PHE A 44 -17.53 -0.52 -15.46
C PHE A 44 -17.85 -0.52 -16.95
N ILE A 45 -16.86 -0.25 -17.80
CA ILE A 45 -17.01 -0.35 -19.25
C ILE A 45 -17.39 -1.78 -19.64
N SER A 46 -16.69 -2.79 -19.06
CA SER A 46 -16.97 -4.20 -19.30
C SER A 46 -18.40 -4.58 -18.89
N LEU A 47 -18.89 -4.14 -17.74
CA LEU A 47 -20.28 -4.38 -17.32
C LEU A 47 -21.28 -3.80 -18.33
N LYS A 48 -21.02 -2.59 -18.80
CA LYS A 48 -21.89 -1.91 -19.78
C LYS A 48 -21.90 -2.64 -21.13
N LEU A 49 -20.74 -3.03 -21.64
CA LEU A 49 -20.62 -3.74 -22.93
C LEU A 49 -21.29 -5.12 -22.88
N ASN A 50 -21.18 -5.83 -21.76
CA ASN A 50 -21.82 -7.13 -21.57
C ASN A 50 -23.28 -7.03 -21.10
N LYS A 51 -23.87 -5.83 -21.09
CA LYS A 51 -25.27 -5.59 -20.66
C LYS A 51 -25.59 -6.14 -19.26
N VAL A 52 -24.58 -6.23 -18.39
CA VAL A 52 -24.76 -6.70 -17.01
C VAL A 52 -25.43 -5.58 -16.22
N LYS A 53 -26.52 -5.91 -15.52
CA LYS A 53 -27.22 -4.95 -14.67
C LYS A 53 -26.29 -4.50 -13.53
N PHE A 54 -26.10 -3.17 -13.45
CA PHE A 54 -25.27 -2.60 -12.40
C PHE A 54 -25.88 -2.79 -11.02
N ASN A 55 -25.07 -3.36 -10.11
CA ASN A 55 -25.40 -3.45 -8.69
C ASN A 55 -24.20 -2.89 -7.88
N PRO A 56 -24.32 -1.69 -7.30
CA PRO A 56 -23.21 -1.06 -6.58
C PRO A 56 -22.69 -1.89 -5.41
N VAL A 57 -23.56 -2.60 -4.69
CA VAL A 57 -23.17 -3.43 -3.56
C VAL A 57 -22.29 -4.60 -4.00
N LEU A 58 -22.66 -5.26 -5.10
CA LEU A 58 -21.85 -6.36 -5.65
C LEU A 58 -20.48 -5.86 -6.12
N VAL A 59 -20.44 -4.70 -6.76
CA VAL A 59 -19.18 -4.10 -7.23
C VAL A 59 -18.26 -3.73 -6.08
N LEU A 60 -18.77 -3.06 -5.05
CA LEU A 60 -17.99 -2.69 -3.88
C LEU A 60 -17.48 -3.94 -3.14
N ASN A 61 -18.30 -4.99 -3.04
CA ASN A 61 -17.89 -6.26 -2.46
C ASN A 61 -16.82 -6.97 -3.31
N ALA A 62 -16.97 -6.97 -4.63
CA ALA A 62 -16.00 -7.58 -5.54
C ALA A 62 -14.60 -6.96 -5.40
N PHE A 63 -14.52 -5.66 -5.14
CA PHE A 63 -13.27 -4.93 -4.91
C PHE A 63 -12.83 -4.84 -3.45
N GLY A 64 -13.60 -5.37 -2.50
CA GLY A 64 -13.28 -5.24 -1.08
C GLY A 64 -13.36 -3.80 -0.54
N LEU A 65 -14.12 -2.95 -1.21
CA LEU A 65 -14.37 -1.54 -0.84
C LEU A 65 -15.51 -1.36 0.17
N THR A 66 -15.97 -2.43 0.78
CA THR A 66 -17.00 -2.42 1.82
C THR A 66 -16.36 -2.43 3.20
N SER A 67 -17.11 -2.01 4.21
CA SER A 67 -16.68 -2.15 5.61
C SER A 67 -16.58 -3.62 6.06
N GLY A 68 -17.22 -4.56 5.36
CA GLY A 68 -17.24 -5.96 5.71
C GLY A 68 -17.60 -6.23 7.16
N LYS A 69 -16.85 -7.09 7.83
CA LYS A 69 -17.00 -7.34 9.30
C LYS A 69 -16.31 -6.21 10.08
N TRP A 70 -16.90 -5.02 10.07
CA TRP A 70 -16.29 -3.79 10.54
C TRP A 70 -15.78 -3.83 12.00
N LYS A 71 -16.49 -4.50 12.93
CA LYS A 71 -16.03 -4.63 14.33
C LYS A 71 -14.70 -5.38 14.42
N LEU A 72 -14.61 -6.53 13.74
CA LEU A 72 -13.37 -7.30 13.65
C LEU A 72 -12.28 -6.48 12.96
N GLY A 73 -12.62 -5.83 11.84
CA GLY A 73 -11.69 -5.01 11.08
C GLY A 73 -11.09 -3.87 11.87
N LEU A 74 -11.92 -3.14 12.64
CA LEU A 74 -11.43 -2.06 13.51
C LEU A 74 -10.50 -2.59 14.61
N VAL A 75 -10.84 -3.72 15.25
CA VAL A 75 -9.97 -4.32 16.27
C VAL A 75 -8.61 -4.69 15.68
N LEU A 76 -8.60 -5.39 14.53
CA LEU A 76 -7.35 -5.77 13.85
C LEU A 76 -6.55 -4.56 13.38
N ALA A 77 -7.22 -3.54 12.85
CA ALA A 77 -6.57 -2.29 12.45
C ALA A 77 -5.94 -1.56 13.64
N LEU A 78 -6.65 -1.45 14.77
CA LEU A 78 -6.12 -0.84 16.00
C LEU A 78 -4.90 -1.59 16.53
N ILE A 79 -4.96 -2.93 16.58
CA ILE A 79 -3.79 -3.75 16.97
C ILE A 79 -2.62 -3.47 16.03
N GLY A 80 -2.84 -3.51 14.71
CA GLY A 80 -1.80 -3.26 13.72
C GLY A 80 -1.20 -1.86 13.82
N ILE A 81 -2.02 -0.82 14.03
CA ILE A 81 -1.57 0.57 14.21
C ILE A 81 -0.71 0.72 15.48
N ILE A 82 -1.07 0.04 16.58
CA ILE A 82 -0.29 0.07 17.83
C ILE A 82 1.03 -0.67 17.66
N VAL A 83 1.05 -1.76 16.92
CA VAL A 83 2.25 -2.58 16.69
C VAL A 83 3.18 -1.96 15.64
N ALA A 84 2.64 -1.19 14.70
CA ALA A 84 3.39 -0.58 13.59
C ALA A 84 4.64 0.21 14.04
N PRO A 85 4.59 1.11 15.04
CA PRO A 85 5.79 1.83 15.51
C PRO A 85 6.86 0.90 16.09
N ILE A 86 6.46 -0.20 16.72
CA ILE A 86 7.40 -1.17 17.32
C ILE A 86 8.17 -1.89 16.20
N ILE A 87 7.46 -2.37 15.18
CA ILE A 87 8.06 -3.01 14.01
C ILE A 87 8.96 -2.03 13.25
N SER A 88 8.46 -0.81 12.97
CA SER A 88 9.21 0.20 12.23
C SER A 88 10.49 0.60 12.94
N LYS A 89 10.46 0.74 14.28
CA LYS A 89 11.63 1.07 15.07
C LYS A 89 12.69 -0.03 15.05
N SER A 90 12.29 -1.30 15.03
CA SER A 90 13.22 -2.43 15.01
C SER A 90 14.04 -2.52 13.72
N GLY A 91 13.49 -2.04 12.59
CA GLY A 91 14.15 -2.04 11.28
C GLY A 91 14.79 -0.71 10.87
N ILE A 92 14.68 0.34 11.70
CA ILE A 92 14.96 1.73 11.30
C ILE A 92 16.37 1.98 10.78
N GLU A 93 17.39 1.32 11.33
CA GLU A 93 18.80 1.50 10.91
C GLU A 93 19.03 1.18 9.44
N LYS A 94 18.24 0.27 8.88
CA LYS A 94 18.35 -0.19 7.49
C LYS A 94 17.30 0.47 6.61
N THR A 95 16.03 0.43 7.01
CA THR A 95 14.93 1.01 6.26
C THR A 95 14.98 2.53 6.22
N GLY A 96 15.42 3.19 7.29
CA GLY A 96 15.54 4.65 7.38
C GLY A 96 16.50 5.28 6.37
N LYS A 97 17.47 4.52 5.86
CA LYS A 97 18.34 4.97 4.75
C LYS A 97 17.56 5.09 3.43
N PHE A 98 16.52 4.29 3.27
CA PHE A 98 15.68 4.25 2.07
C PHE A 98 14.55 5.28 2.13
N TYR A 99 13.97 5.46 3.31
CA TYR A 99 12.78 6.26 3.54
C TYR A 99 13.09 7.60 4.24
N PRO A 100 12.20 8.60 4.12
CA PRO A 100 11.12 8.70 3.14
C PRO A 100 11.65 8.82 1.72
N PHE A 101 10.85 8.47 0.71
CA PHE A 101 11.23 8.61 -0.70
C PHE A 101 11.56 10.06 -1.08
N SER A 102 10.89 11.04 -0.47
CA SER A 102 11.24 12.45 -0.60
C SER A 102 12.13 12.90 0.56
N LYS A 103 13.39 13.14 0.29
CA LYS A 103 14.29 13.73 1.31
C LYS A 103 13.94 15.20 1.60
N SER A 104 13.26 15.90 0.69
CA SER A 104 12.75 17.24 0.95
C SER A 104 11.59 17.28 1.93
N SER A 105 10.86 16.18 2.14
CA SER A 105 9.82 16.09 3.17
C SER A 105 10.38 16.27 4.58
N LEU A 106 11.65 15.91 4.79
CA LEU A 106 12.33 16.03 6.08
C LEU A 106 12.71 17.47 6.47
N LYS A 107 12.59 18.46 5.57
CA LYS A 107 13.00 19.86 5.83
C LYS A 107 12.16 20.51 6.93
N ASN A 108 10.85 20.32 6.91
CA ASN A 108 9.94 20.85 7.92
C ASN A 108 8.66 20.02 8.02
N PHE A 109 7.91 20.23 9.10
CA PHE A 109 6.68 19.48 9.39
C PHE A 109 5.60 19.63 8.31
N LYS A 110 5.44 20.83 7.71
CA LYS A 110 4.44 21.05 6.65
C LYS A 110 4.72 20.17 5.44
N TYR A 111 5.97 20.08 5.00
CA TYR A 111 6.36 19.24 3.88
C TYR A 111 6.23 17.76 4.20
N PHE A 112 6.61 17.36 5.41
CA PHE A 112 6.44 16.01 5.91
C PHE A 112 4.96 15.62 5.90
N PHE A 113 4.10 16.41 6.51
CA PHE A 113 2.66 16.14 6.58
C PHE A 113 2.00 16.04 5.19
N ILE A 114 2.33 16.95 4.27
CA ILE A 114 1.79 16.91 2.91
C ILE A 114 2.25 15.62 2.20
N PHE A 115 3.52 15.26 2.31
CA PHE A 115 4.05 14.04 1.71
C PHE A 115 3.32 12.80 2.24
N GLU A 116 3.22 12.65 3.56
CA GLU A 116 2.55 11.51 4.21
C GLU A 116 1.06 11.44 3.87
N LEU A 117 0.38 12.59 3.77
CA LEU A 117 -1.03 12.63 3.40
C LEU A 117 -1.26 12.06 2.00
N PHE A 118 -0.45 12.45 1.01
CA PHE A 118 -0.55 11.92 -0.34
C PHE A 118 -0.10 10.46 -0.42
N TYR A 119 0.91 10.07 0.34
CA TYR A 119 1.37 8.70 0.43
C TYR A 119 0.28 7.79 1.01
N PHE A 120 -0.36 8.22 2.10
CA PHE A 120 -1.49 7.55 2.73
C PHE A 120 -2.67 7.38 1.78
N LEU A 121 -3.16 8.49 1.20
CA LEU A 121 -4.41 8.51 0.45
C LEU A 121 -4.29 7.83 -0.92
N PHE A 122 -3.16 7.96 -1.60
CA PHE A 122 -3.04 7.52 -2.99
C PHE A 122 -2.20 6.26 -3.13
N TYR A 123 -1.00 6.23 -2.55
CA TYR A 123 -0.09 5.10 -2.77
C TYR A 123 -0.50 3.87 -1.97
N TYR A 124 -0.60 3.97 -0.65
CA TYR A 124 -0.97 2.83 0.19
C TYR A 124 -2.38 2.31 -0.12
N PHE A 125 -3.31 3.20 -0.40
CA PHE A 125 -4.66 2.81 -0.80
C PHE A 125 -4.65 1.98 -2.08
N ALA A 126 -4.01 2.47 -3.15
CA ALA A 126 -3.93 1.76 -4.41
C ALA A 126 -3.14 0.44 -4.30
N TRP A 127 -2.10 0.42 -3.46
CA TRP A 127 -1.33 -0.78 -3.16
C TRP A 127 -2.19 -1.88 -2.53
N GLU A 128 -2.91 -1.56 -1.46
CA GLU A 128 -3.77 -2.56 -0.80
C GLU A 128 -4.97 -2.94 -1.66
N PHE A 129 -5.51 -2.00 -2.42
CA PHE A 129 -6.55 -2.30 -3.41
C PHE A 129 -6.10 -3.37 -4.41
N ILE A 130 -4.95 -3.20 -5.05
CA ILE A 130 -4.55 -4.14 -6.11
C ILE A 130 -4.29 -5.54 -5.55
N PHE A 131 -3.63 -5.66 -4.40
CA PHE A 131 -3.24 -6.96 -3.85
C PHE A 131 -4.36 -7.61 -3.02
N ARG A 132 -4.99 -6.90 -2.08
CA ARG A 132 -5.96 -7.44 -1.12
C ARG A 132 -7.41 -7.20 -1.53
N GLY A 133 -7.65 -6.10 -2.26
CA GLY A 133 -8.96 -5.83 -2.85
C GLY A 133 -9.22 -6.62 -4.11
N TYR A 134 -8.44 -6.39 -5.15
CA TYR A 134 -8.70 -6.93 -6.49
C TYR A 134 -8.09 -8.33 -6.69
N MET A 135 -6.77 -8.45 -6.60
CA MET A 135 -6.05 -9.69 -6.94
C MET A 135 -6.48 -10.86 -6.07
N LEU A 136 -6.48 -10.69 -4.74
CA LEU A 136 -6.87 -11.75 -3.81
C LEU A 136 -8.29 -12.25 -4.09
N LYS A 137 -9.23 -11.33 -4.27
CA LYS A 137 -10.63 -11.71 -4.54
C LYS A 137 -10.82 -12.36 -5.90
N TYR A 138 -10.11 -11.90 -6.92
CA TYR A 138 -10.13 -12.52 -8.24
C TYR A 138 -9.56 -13.94 -8.21
N LEU A 139 -8.42 -14.13 -7.55
CA LEU A 139 -7.81 -15.46 -7.40
C LEU A 139 -8.73 -16.43 -6.64
N LEU A 140 -9.40 -15.96 -5.59
CA LEU A 140 -10.39 -16.76 -4.86
C LEU A 140 -11.60 -17.12 -5.73
N ALA A 141 -12.07 -16.20 -6.56
CA ALA A 141 -13.15 -16.50 -7.49
C ALA A 141 -12.76 -17.56 -8.51
N CYS A 142 -11.49 -17.61 -8.94
CA CYS A 142 -10.97 -18.59 -9.88
C CYS A 142 -10.64 -19.95 -9.22
N SER A 143 -10.05 -19.94 -8.00
CA SER A 143 -9.57 -21.15 -7.30
C SER A 143 -10.60 -21.77 -6.36
N GLY A 144 -11.72 -21.07 -6.12
CA GLY A 144 -12.74 -21.44 -5.14
C GLY A 144 -12.38 -21.09 -3.70
N TYR A 145 -13.38 -21.16 -2.82
CA TYR A 145 -13.25 -20.84 -1.39
C TYR A 145 -12.89 -22.08 -0.53
N SER A 146 -12.35 -23.13 -1.14
CA SER A 146 -11.76 -24.25 -0.40
C SER A 146 -10.49 -23.80 0.34
N ILE A 147 -10.06 -24.59 1.31
CA ILE A 147 -8.80 -24.32 2.04
C ILE A 147 -7.63 -24.20 1.07
N GLN A 148 -7.54 -25.09 0.07
CA GLN A 148 -6.51 -25.07 -0.96
C GLN A 148 -6.58 -23.78 -1.80
N GLY A 149 -7.78 -23.39 -2.25
CA GLY A 149 -7.99 -22.16 -3.01
C GLY A 149 -7.60 -20.91 -2.23
N ILE A 150 -7.90 -20.86 -0.92
CA ILE A 150 -7.50 -19.77 -0.03
C ILE A 150 -5.97 -19.70 0.10
N ILE A 151 -5.31 -20.83 0.37
CA ILE A 151 -3.85 -20.89 0.49
C ILE A 151 -3.18 -20.44 -0.80
N ILE A 152 -3.61 -20.94 -1.94
CA ILE A 152 -3.07 -20.59 -3.27
C ILE A 152 -3.23 -19.08 -3.50
N SER A 153 -4.42 -18.54 -3.27
CA SER A 153 -4.72 -17.14 -3.53
C SER A 153 -3.89 -16.19 -2.65
N ILE A 154 -3.77 -16.49 -1.35
CA ILE A 154 -2.93 -15.71 -0.44
C ILE A 154 -1.46 -15.84 -0.85
N SER A 155 -0.99 -17.03 -1.20
CA SER A 155 0.41 -17.25 -1.58
C SER A 155 0.78 -16.48 -2.85
N ILE A 156 -0.05 -16.54 -3.90
CA ILE A 156 0.21 -15.85 -5.17
C ILE A 156 0.27 -14.34 -4.95
N GLN A 157 -0.74 -13.74 -4.30
CA GLN A 157 -0.73 -12.30 -4.05
C GLN A 157 0.44 -11.87 -3.18
N THR A 158 0.84 -12.70 -2.19
CA THR A 158 1.99 -12.44 -1.32
C THR A 158 3.28 -12.45 -2.12
N ILE A 159 3.51 -13.49 -2.91
CA ILE A 159 4.73 -13.61 -3.74
C ILE A 159 4.84 -12.40 -4.67
N ILE A 160 3.76 -12.08 -5.40
CA ILE A 160 3.77 -10.94 -6.33
C ILE A 160 4.03 -9.63 -5.58
N SER A 161 3.35 -9.36 -4.46
CA SER A 161 3.58 -8.14 -3.68
C SER A 161 5.01 -8.07 -3.11
N THR A 162 5.60 -9.21 -2.74
CA THR A 162 6.98 -9.28 -2.26
C THR A 162 8.00 -9.01 -3.37
N ILE A 163 7.76 -9.49 -4.59
CA ILE A 163 8.61 -9.23 -5.76
C ILE A 163 8.76 -7.72 -6.01
N TYR A 164 7.72 -6.93 -5.76
CA TYR A 164 7.79 -5.47 -5.89
C TYR A 164 8.71 -4.79 -4.86
N HIS A 165 9.08 -5.50 -3.78
CA HIS A 165 10.06 -5.01 -2.80
C HIS A 165 11.51 -5.41 -3.15
N ILE A 166 11.76 -6.11 -4.27
CA ILE A 166 13.13 -6.42 -4.71
C ILE A 166 13.88 -5.11 -4.99
N GLY A 167 15.02 -4.96 -4.31
CA GLY A 167 15.83 -3.74 -4.36
C GLY A 167 15.70 -2.86 -3.10
N HIS A 168 14.78 -3.20 -2.20
CA HIS A 168 14.69 -2.65 -0.85
C HIS A 168 15.58 -3.43 0.13
N PRO A 169 15.79 -2.94 1.37
CA PRO A 169 16.51 -3.69 2.40
C PRO A 169 15.92 -5.09 2.61
N PHE A 170 16.79 -6.06 2.89
CA PHE A 170 16.36 -7.46 3.02
C PHE A 170 15.29 -7.67 4.10
N GLU A 171 15.40 -6.94 5.20
CA GLU A 171 14.43 -6.97 6.30
C GLU A 171 13.04 -6.50 5.84
N GLU A 172 13.00 -5.55 4.93
CA GLU A 172 11.74 -5.07 4.34
C GLU A 172 11.15 -6.13 3.39
N ILE A 173 11.98 -6.81 2.60
CA ILE A 173 11.52 -7.92 1.75
C ILE A 173 10.91 -9.04 2.59
N LEU A 174 11.57 -9.41 3.71
CA LEU A 174 11.03 -10.39 4.66
C LEU A 174 9.74 -9.89 5.31
N GLY A 175 9.71 -8.62 5.71
CA GLY A 175 8.52 -7.96 6.25
C GLY A 175 7.36 -7.94 5.25
N ALA A 176 7.64 -7.67 3.98
CA ALA A 176 6.65 -7.68 2.90
C ALA A 176 6.10 -9.09 2.66
N PHE A 177 6.95 -10.12 2.75
CA PHE A 177 6.51 -11.51 2.65
C PHE A 177 5.60 -11.92 3.82
N ALA A 178 6.03 -11.70 5.05
CA ALA A 178 5.22 -12.00 6.24
C ALA A 178 3.92 -11.15 6.27
N GLY A 179 4.05 -9.84 6.01
CA GLY A 179 2.93 -8.91 5.92
C GLY A 179 1.94 -9.28 4.82
N GLY A 180 2.43 -9.82 3.69
CA GLY A 180 1.61 -10.29 2.59
C GLY A 180 0.62 -11.36 3.02
N PHE A 181 1.07 -12.36 3.80
CA PHE A 181 0.21 -13.39 4.38
C PHE A 181 -0.75 -12.81 5.41
N ILE A 182 -0.24 -12.05 6.38
CA ILE A 182 -1.05 -11.46 7.45
C ILE A 182 -2.16 -10.57 6.88
N PHE A 183 -1.82 -9.67 5.95
CA PHE A 183 -2.79 -8.76 5.32
C PHE A 183 -3.79 -9.52 4.44
N GLY A 184 -3.32 -10.56 3.73
CA GLY A 184 -4.21 -11.45 2.98
C GLY A 184 -5.26 -12.10 3.88
N ILE A 185 -4.84 -12.63 5.04
CA ILE A 185 -5.73 -13.22 6.04
C ILE A 185 -6.70 -12.17 6.61
N ILE A 186 -6.20 -10.99 7.00
CA ILE A 186 -7.05 -9.90 7.51
C ILE A 186 -8.11 -9.50 6.48
N ALA A 187 -7.72 -9.31 5.21
CA ALA A 187 -8.64 -8.96 4.15
C ALA A 187 -9.72 -10.02 3.92
N LEU A 188 -9.37 -11.32 4.03
CA LEU A 188 -10.34 -12.42 3.96
C LEU A 188 -11.28 -12.45 5.15
N LEU A 189 -10.75 -12.39 6.36
CA LEU A 189 -11.54 -12.45 7.59
C LEU A 189 -12.53 -11.30 7.70
N THR A 190 -12.12 -10.11 7.28
CA THR A 190 -12.94 -8.90 7.33
C THR A 190 -13.83 -8.71 6.10
N GLY A 191 -13.45 -9.28 4.96
CA GLY A 191 -14.07 -9.04 3.66
C GLY A 191 -13.67 -7.71 3.02
N SER A 192 -12.69 -6.99 3.59
CA SER A 192 -12.30 -5.64 3.19
C SER A 192 -10.78 -5.42 3.26
N PHE A 193 -10.22 -4.74 2.28
CA PHE A 193 -8.82 -4.32 2.30
C PHE A 193 -8.59 -2.99 3.06
N LEU A 194 -9.64 -2.27 3.42
CA LEU A 194 -9.53 -0.96 4.08
C LEU A 194 -8.75 -1.05 5.40
N TYR A 195 -8.85 -2.16 6.11
CA TYR A 195 -8.14 -2.35 7.38
C TYR A 195 -6.66 -2.63 7.17
N THR A 196 -6.31 -3.37 6.12
CA THR A 196 -4.90 -3.59 5.75
C THR A 196 -4.25 -2.32 5.22
N TRP A 197 -5.00 -1.48 4.49
CA TRP A 197 -4.56 -0.14 4.12
C TRP A 197 -4.18 0.71 5.33
N LEU A 198 -5.01 0.75 6.36
CA LEU A 198 -4.71 1.49 7.60
C LEU A 198 -3.46 0.96 8.31
N ILE A 199 -3.30 -0.36 8.40
CA ILE A 199 -2.13 -0.99 9.05
C ILE A 199 -0.85 -0.73 8.24
N HIS A 200 -0.90 -0.92 6.93
CA HIS A 200 0.24 -0.73 6.05
C HIS A 200 0.71 0.73 6.04
N ALA A 201 -0.23 1.66 5.93
CA ALA A 201 0.07 3.07 6.01
C ALA A 201 0.68 3.45 7.38
N ALA A 202 0.17 2.88 8.48
CA ALA A 202 0.74 3.11 9.80
C ALA A 202 2.20 2.64 9.91
N LEU A 203 2.56 1.50 9.29
CA LEU A 203 3.94 1.02 9.23
C LEU A 203 4.87 2.01 8.50
N GLY A 204 4.47 2.48 7.32
CA GLY A 204 5.27 3.43 6.55
C GLY A 204 5.39 4.77 7.23
N ILE A 205 4.25 5.36 7.67
CA ILE A 205 4.24 6.64 8.38
C ILE A 205 5.08 6.59 9.66
N ALA A 206 5.04 5.48 10.41
CA ALA A 206 5.88 5.31 11.59
C ALA A 206 7.37 5.30 11.22
N THR A 207 7.76 4.58 10.15
CA THR A 207 9.14 4.56 9.67
C THR A 207 9.61 5.96 9.30
N ASP A 208 8.84 6.67 8.47
CA ASP A 208 9.18 8.02 8.02
C ASP A 208 9.21 9.04 9.18
N THR A 209 8.31 8.86 10.16
CA THR A 209 8.29 9.69 11.38
C THR A 209 9.56 9.48 12.21
N PHE A 210 10.02 8.26 12.40
CA PHE A 210 11.27 8.01 13.12
C PHE A 210 12.46 8.68 12.43
N VAL A 211 12.57 8.56 11.11
CA VAL A 211 13.64 9.23 10.34
C VAL A 211 13.54 10.75 10.48
N TYR A 212 12.33 11.32 10.38
CA TYR A 212 12.12 12.75 10.58
C TYR A 212 12.58 13.24 11.96
N LEU A 213 12.23 12.50 13.02
CA LEU A 213 12.60 12.84 14.39
C LEU A 213 14.11 12.71 14.63
N GLU A 214 14.77 11.69 14.08
CA GLU A 214 16.22 11.52 14.17
C GLU A 214 16.96 12.67 13.48
N GLN A 215 16.53 13.07 12.29
CA GLN A 215 17.13 14.20 11.59
C GLN A 215 16.98 15.53 12.36
N LYS A 216 15.87 15.71 13.05
CA LYS A 216 15.67 16.90 13.89
C LYS A 216 16.62 16.97 15.08
N LYS A 217 16.95 15.82 15.70
CA LYS A 217 17.91 15.76 16.81
C LYS A 217 19.33 16.12 16.39
N ILE A 218 19.71 15.79 15.15
CA ILE A 218 21.06 16.08 14.63
C ILE A 218 21.23 17.59 14.30
N ASN A 219 20.13 18.28 14.01
CA ASN A 219 20.14 19.67 13.59
C ASN A 219 19.90 20.67 14.77
N ILE A 220 19.84 20.18 16.02
CA ILE A 220 19.84 20.95 17.27
C ILE A 220 21.22 20.89 17.90
#